data_32048009df98868a9f23093057def4df
#
_entry.id   32048009df98868a9f23093057def4df
#
_cell.length_a   1.000
_cell.length_b   1.000
_cell.length_c   1.000
_cell.angle_alpha   90.00
_cell.angle_beta   90.00
_cell.angle_gamma   90.00
#
_symmetry.space_group_name_H-M   'P 1'
#
loop_
_entity.id
_entity.type
_entity.pdbx_description
1 polymer ?
#
loop_
_entity_poly.entity_id
_entity_poly.type
_entity_poly.pdbx_seq_one_letter_code
_entity_poly.pdbx_strand_id
1 'polypeptide(L)'
;MSTKSSPAGPLGPGLAPTSPDPEQNFRFYDNRQKYLMFVNTCSEKWVIASRVAAELDEIHPTPPAIRIFDAGVGDGTVLARIMRTMHRKFEWMPFYIVGKEISLEDVRLALEKMPDRFMEHPATVLVMTNMKYDEAPLLRPNEPGMAEQVVWHEVELKGNTAGQFDDQITALQPFLSENWRARISSKSGNPMYEKPTVLVIYRQDCKFLLDGVRPKRGTPRANFDLILASQPYRARASVDFKAKRVIAPLARGLNPGGRLIGIHSCGNDPALEIVQRVWPQENPFQSDRYQLLKATEAALGGQARDFQFLAYDDERSLLRYDMHTLPTEIGTSASSIGTSTLLAAWNAATYVAQIEDHRLADAMSANTYIEATRDVLREHGALWFWDECYIVARKLEAVGD
;
A
#
# COMPACT_ATOMS: atom_id res chain seq x y z
N MET A 1 -41.34 57.26 25.82
CA MET A 1 -40.04 57.05 25.17
C MET A 1 -40.14 55.79 24.37
N SER A 2 -40.09 55.93 23.09
CA SER A 2 -40.43 54.93 22.08
C SER A 2 -39.22 54.07 21.75
N THR A 3 -39.32 52.75 21.86
CA THR A 3 -38.31 51.83 21.34
C THR A 3 -38.80 51.23 20.02
N LYS A 4 -38.09 51.59 18.96
CA LYS A 4 -38.34 51.12 17.60
C LYS A 4 -37.79 49.69 17.47
N SER A 5 -38.65 48.78 17.05
CA SER A 5 -38.27 47.44 16.53
C SER A 5 -37.75 47.60 15.09
N SER A 6 -36.54 47.03 14.83
CA SER A 6 -36.01 46.87 13.47
C SER A 6 -36.52 45.57 12.85
N PRO A 7 -36.82 45.53 11.55
CA PRO A 7 -37.27 44.33 10.86
C PRO A 7 -36.10 43.44 10.49
N ALA A 8 -36.35 42.10 10.57
CA ALA A 8 -35.42 41.06 10.12
C ALA A 8 -35.24 41.15 8.59
N GLY A 9 -34.00 41.18 8.15
CA GLY A 9 -33.60 41.08 6.76
C GLY A 9 -33.72 39.67 6.19
N PRO A 10 -33.79 39.52 4.86
CA PRO A 10 -34.04 38.23 4.21
C PRO A 10 -32.85 37.26 4.36
N LEU A 11 -33.19 35.99 4.61
CA LEU A 11 -32.24 34.85 4.61
C LEU A 11 -31.53 34.78 3.24
N GLY A 12 -30.25 34.91 3.24
CA GLY A 12 -29.39 34.74 2.08
C GLY A 12 -29.42 33.29 1.53
N PRO A 13 -29.07 33.09 0.26
CA PRO A 13 -29.13 31.79 -0.40
C PRO A 13 -28.16 30.81 0.28
N GLY A 14 -28.66 29.58 0.49
CA GLY A 14 -27.93 28.49 1.11
C GLY A 14 -26.57 28.26 0.44
N LEU A 15 -25.52 28.24 1.24
CA LEU A 15 -24.18 27.84 0.84
C LEU A 15 -24.24 26.41 0.27
N ALA A 16 -23.89 26.29 -1.01
CA ALA A 16 -23.59 25.00 -1.61
C ALA A 16 -22.52 24.27 -0.78
N PRO A 17 -22.54 22.93 -0.68
CA PRO A 17 -21.52 22.21 0.07
C PRO A 17 -20.15 22.53 -0.53
N THR A 18 -19.31 23.20 0.25
CA THR A 18 -17.91 23.43 -0.09
C THR A 18 -17.24 22.07 -0.23
N SER A 19 -16.52 21.86 -1.34
CA SER A 19 -15.65 20.69 -1.49
C SER A 19 -14.78 20.57 -0.23
N PRO A 20 -14.62 19.36 0.36
CA PRO A 20 -13.87 19.20 1.59
C PRO A 20 -12.46 19.76 1.41
N ASP A 21 -12.01 20.53 2.40
CA ASP A 21 -10.67 21.10 2.46
C ASP A 21 -9.61 20.00 2.24
N PRO A 22 -8.73 20.12 1.24
CA PRO A 22 -7.70 19.13 0.99
C PRO A 22 -6.78 18.86 2.19
N GLU A 23 -6.65 19.79 3.12
CA GLU A 23 -5.86 19.62 4.34
C GLU A 23 -6.55 18.73 5.39
N GLN A 24 -7.86 18.54 5.32
CA GLN A 24 -8.63 17.72 6.25
C GLN A 24 -8.75 16.24 5.82
N ASN A 25 -8.21 15.86 4.66
CA ASN A 25 -8.28 14.48 4.19
C ASN A 25 -7.36 13.56 4.99
N PHE A 26 -7.82 12.32 5.27
CA PHE A 26 -6.98 11.27 5.83
C PHE A 26 -5.76 11.00 4.95
N ARG A 27 -4.59 10.90 5.58
CA ARG A 27 -3.32 10.61 4.91
C ARG A 27 -2.58 9.52 5.68
N PHE A 28 -2.23 8.43 5.01
CA PHE A 28 -1.54 7.31 5.64
C PHE A 28 -0.22 7.71 6.31
N TYR A 29 0.56 8.57 5.68
CA TYR A 29 1.88 8.94 6.19
C TYR A 29 1.83 9.97 7.35
N ASP A 30 0.76 10.75 7.48
CA ASP A 30 0.56 11.68 8.61
C ASP A 30 0.16 10.92 9.89
N ASN A 31 -0.40 9.71 9.75
CA ASN A 31 -0.90 8.88 10.83
C ASN A 31 0.07 7.76 11.23
N ARG A 32 1.36 8.07 11.26
CA ARG A 32 2.45 7.11 11.46
C ARG A 32 2.29 6.24 12.71
N GLN A 33 1.97 6.85 13.85
CA GLN A 33 1.81 6.12 15.10
C GLN A 33 0.63 5.13 15.03
N LYS A 34 -0.46 5.52 14.40
CA LYS A 34 -1.63 4.66 14.17
C LYS A 34 -1.27 3.49 13.26
N TYR A 35 -0.52 3.74 12.19
CA TYR A 35 -0.02 2.71 11.29
C TYR A 35 0.86 1.69 12.02
N LEU A 36 1.86 2.15 12.77
CA LEU A 36 2.75 1.26 13.52
C LEU A 36 2.00 0.42 14.56
N MET A 37 1.04 1.03 15.27
CA MET A 37 0.18 0.29 16.19
C MET A 37 -0.63 -0.77 15.46
N PHE A 38 -1.26 -0.43 14.32
CA PHE A 38 -2.02 -1.36 13.49
C PHE A 38 -1.15 -2.53 13.02
N VAL A 39 0.00 -2.26 12.41
CA VAL A 39 0.92 -3.30 11.90
C VAL A 39 1.41 -4.26 13.00
N ASN A 40 1.63 -3.74 14.21
CA ASN A 40 2.08 -4.55 15.34
C ASN A 40 0.96 -5.33 16.02
N THR A 41 -0.29 -4.91 15.86
CA THR A 41 -1.43 -5.53 16.54
C THR A 41 -2.31 -6.40 15.64
N CYS A 42 -2.13 -6.33 14.32
CA CYS A 42 -2.96 -7.06 13.36
C CYS A 42 -2.14 -8.00 12.46
N SER A 43 -2.75 -9.10 12.04
CA SER A 43 -2.10 -10.11 11.18
C SER A 43 -2.14 -9.80 9.68
N GLU A 44 -2.62 -8.63 9.26
CA GLU A 44 -2.81 -8.22 7.86
C GLU A 44 -1.61 -8.56 6.98
N LYS A 45 -0.39 -8.17 7.40
CA LYS A 45 0.83 -8.36 6.61
C LYS A 45 1.14 -9.82 6.30
N TRP A 46 0.75 -10.73 7.19
CA TRP A 46 0.95 -12.16 6.99
C TRP A 46 -0.05 -12.73 5.99
N VAL A 47 -1.30 -12.33 6.12
CA VAL A 47 -2.39 -12.76 5.24
C VAL A 47 -2.13 -12.28 3.80
N ILE A 48 -1.79 -10.99 3.64
CA ILE A 48 -1.43 -10.43 2.35
C ILE A 48 -0.25 -11.15 1.72
N ALA A 49 0.86 -11.34 2.48
CA ALA A 49 2.03 -12.02 1.96
C ALA A 49 1.74 -13.47 1.52
N SER A 50 0.91 -14.19 2.27
CA SER A 50 0.49 -15.55 1.92
C SER A 50 -0.36 -15.56 0.65
N ARG A 51 -1.29 -14.60 0.51
CA ARG A 51 -2.13 -14.51 -0.69
C ARG A 51 -1.31 -14.15 -1.94
N VAL A 52 -0.38 -13.20 -1.82
CA VAL A 52 0.52 -12.83 -2.92
C VAL A 52 1.45 -13.99 -3.28
N ALA A 53 1.94 -14.74 -2.28
CA ALA A 53 2.78 -15.92 -2.51
C ALA A 53 2.07 -17.00 -3.36
N ALA A 54 0.75 -17.13 -3.26
CA ALA A 54 -0.02 -18.04 -4.10
C ALA A 54 0.00 -17.62 -5.59
N GLU A 55 0.13 -16.33 -5.89
CA GLU A 55 0.26 -15.87 -7.30
C GLU A 55 1.64 -16.19 -7.90
N LEU A 56 2.66 -16.48 -7.09
CA LEU A 56 3.96 -16.97 -7.59
C LEU A 56 3.85 -18.36 -8.24
N ASP A 57 2.78 -19.11 -7.98
CA ASP A 57 2.51 -20.40 -8.63
C ASP A 57 1.95 -20.24 -10.04
N GLU A 58 1.39 -19.09 -10.32
CA GLU A 58 0.69 -18.78 -11.56
C GLU A 58 1.55 -18.01 -12.58
N ILE A 59 2.76 -17.59 -12.19
CA ILE A 59 3.68 -16.88 -13.06
C ILE A 59 4.79 -17.81 -13.55
N HIS A 60 5.29 -17.52 -14.75
CA HIS A 60 6.36 -18.28 -15.40
C HIS A 60 7.48 -17.32 -15.83
N PRO A 61 8.29 -16.86 -14.87
CA PRO A 61 9.33 -15.89 -15.14
C PRO A 61 10.38 -16.45 -16.09
N THR A 62 10.88 -15.60 -16.98
CA THR A 62 11.92 -15.96 -17.94
C THR A 62 13.25 -15.32 -17.56
N PRO A 63 14.39 -16.00 -17.80
CA PRO A 63 15.70 -15.39 -17.62
C PRO A 63 15.80 -13.99 -18.25
N PRO A 64 16.63 -13.09 -17.71
CA PRO A 64 17.66 -13.33 -16.70
C PRO A 64 17.19 -13.19 -15.22
N ALA A 65 15.94 -12.84 -14.93
CA ALA A 65 15.47 -12.62 -13.57
C ALA A 65 13.97 -12.75 -13.44
N ILE A 66 13.48 -13.12 -12.25
CA ILE A 66 12.09 -12.85 -11.85
C ILE A 66 11.96 -11.37 -11.48
N ARG A 67 10.93 -10.72 -12.00
CA ARG A 67 10.71 -9.28 -11.89
C ARG A 67 9.46 -8.97 -11.12
N ILE A 68 9.62 -8.38 -9.95
CA ILE A 68 8.52 -8.04 -9.03
C ILE A 68 8.44 -6.53 -8.86
N PHE A 69 7.21 -6.00 -8.86
CA PHE A 69 6.93 -4.62 -8.50
C PHE A 69 6.00 -4.57 -7.29
N ASP A 70 6.44 -3.90 -6.22
CA ASP A 70 5.61 -3.59 -5.05
C ASP A 70 5.20 -2.11 -5.10
N ALA A 71 3.91 -1.87 -5.31
CA ALA A 71 3.36 -0.53 -5.54
C ALA A 71 3.18 0.30 -4.25
N GLY A 72 3.43 -0.28 -3.10
CA GLY A 72 3.36 0.37 -1.80
C GLY A 72 4.05 -0.46 -0.74
N VAL A 73 5.38 -0.38 -0.68
CA VAL A 73 6.21 -1.24 0.17
C VAL A 73 5.88 -1.11 1.65
N GLY A 74 5.46 0.10 2.09
CA GLY A 74 5.26 0.39 3.49
C GLY A 74 6.52 0.07 4.31
N ASP A 75 6.35 -0.55 5.45
CA ASP A 75 7.45 -0.95 6.33
C ASP A 75 8.29 -2.14 5.81
N GLY A 76 7.98 -2.67 4.63
CA GLY A 76 8.71 -3.77 3.99
C GLY A 76 8.38 -5.18 4.50
N THR A 77 7.45 -5.34 5.46
CA THR A 77 7.14 -6.65 6.05
C THR A 77 6.56 -7.62 5.01
N VAL A 78 5.63 -7.16 4.16
CA VAL A 78 5.05 -7.98 3.09
C VAL A 78 6.12 -8.38 2.10
N LEU A 79 6.90 -7.41 1.59
CA LEU A 79 7.98 -7.65 0.64
C LEU A 79 9.00 -8.65 1.17
N ALA A 80 9.51 -8.48 2.39
CA ALA A 80 10.48 -9.39 3.00
C ALA A 80 9.96 -10.83 3.12
N ARG A 81 8.66 -11.01 3.37
CA ARG A 81 8.01 -12.34 3.41
C ARG A 81 7.88 -12.96 2.01
N ILE A 82 7.49 -12.16 1.03
CA ILE A 82 7.40 -12.61 -0.37
C ILE A 82 8.78 -13.05 -0.87
N MET A 83 9.84 -12.29 -0.58
CA MET A 83 11.21 -12.63 -0.96
C MET A 83 11.65 -14.00 -0.43
N ARG A 84 11.27 -14.37 0.80
CA ARG A 84 11.55 -15.72 1.35
C ARG A 84 10.84 -16.81 0.55
N THR A 85 9.60 -16.57 0.14
CA THR A 85 8.86 -17.54 -0.68
C THR A 85 9.43 -17.60 -2.10
N MET A 86 9.83 -16.47 -2.66
CA MET A 86 10.53 -16.41 -3.95
C MET A 86 11.82 -17.20 -3.92
N HIS A 87 12.64 -17.03 -2.86
CA HIS A 87 13.89 -17.77 -2.71
C HIS A 87 13.66 -19.30 -2.74
N ARG A 88 12.70 -19.80 -1.97
CA ARG A 88 12.36 -21.24 -1.95
C ARG A 88 11.87 -21.77 -3.30
N LYS A 89 11.20 -20.92 -4.08
CA LYS A 89 10.59 -21.33 -5.35
C LYS A 89 11.51 -21.15 -6.56
N PHE A 90 12.31 -20.08 -6.53
CA PHE A 90 13.17 -19.66 -7.63
C PHE A 90 14.64 -19.50 -7.15
N GLU A 91 15.16 -20.49 -6.44
CA GLU A 91 16.46 -20.45 -5.77
C GLU A 91 17.61 -20.00 -6.68
N TRP A 92 17.57 -20.39 -7.94
CA TRP A 92 18.65 -20.15 -8.91
C TRP A 92 18.43 -18.96 -9.82
N MET A 93 17.27 -18.31 -9.75
CA MET A 93 16.94 -17.18 -10.62
C MET A 93 17.20 -15.86 -9.92
N PRO A 94 17.97 -14.94 -10.52
CA PRO A 94 18.16 -13.61 -9.95
C PRO A 94 16.83 -12.87 -9.72
N PHE A 95 16.79 -12.06 -8.68
CA PHE A 95 15.63 -11.21 -8.38
C PHE A 95 15.86 -9.79 -8.85
N TYR A 96 14.89 -9.23 -9.56
CA TYR A 96 14.75 -7.81 -9.82
C TYR A 96 13.48 -7.31 -9.15
N ILE A 97 13.65 -6.55 -8.08
CA ILE A 97 12.55 -6.06 -7.25
C ILE A 97 12.54 -4.54 -7.30
N VAL A 98 11.41 -3.97 -7.68
CA VAL A 98 11.17 -2.53 -7.61
C VAL A 98 10.11 -2.26 -6.55
N GLY A 99 10.45 -1.49 -5.54
CA GLY A 99 9.55 -1.02 -4.49
C GLY A 99 9.27 0.47 -4.63
N LYS A 100 7.99 0.83 -4.69
CA LYS A 100 7.56 2.22 -4.64
C LYS A 100 7.12 2.56 -3.22
N GLU A 101 7.73 3.63 -2.65
CA GLU A 101 7.30 4.16 -1.36
C GLU A 101 7.56 5.67 -1.31
N ILE A 102 6.57 6.45 -0.86
CA ILE A 102 6.66 7.91 -0.75
C ILE A 102 7.10 8.37 0.66
N SER A 103 6.83 7.55 1.68
CA SER A 103 7.18 7.83 3.07
C SER A 103 8.67 7.55 3.31
N LEU A 104 9.42 8.58 3.73
CA LEU A 104 10.81 8.43 4.16
C LEU A 104 10.94 7.39 5.27
N GLU A 105 10.05 7.41 6.22
CA GLU A 105 10.09 6.53 7.38
C GLU A 105 9.83 5.07 7.00
N ASP A 106 8.88 4.83 6.06
CA ASP A 106 8.60 3.49 5.59
C ASP A 106 9.73 2.92 4.76
N VAL A 107 10.33 3.72 3.88
CA VAL A 107 11.48 3.27 3.10
C VAL A 107 12.66 2.90 4.01
N ARG A 108 12.87 3.67 5.09
CA ARG A 108 13.89 3.35 6.09
C ARG A 108 13.62 1.99 6.74
N LEU A 109 12.41 1.78 7.25
CA LEU A 109 12.02 0.51 7.88
C LEU A 109 12.04 -0.69 6.91
N ALA A 110 11.69 -0.45 5.65
CA ALA A 110 11.78 -1.47 4.63
C ALA A 110 13.22 -1.89 4.38
N LEU A 111 14.13 -0.92 4.27
CA LEU A 111 15.56 -1.17 4.04
C LEU A 111 16.21 -1.90 5.22
N GLU A 112 15.84 -1.62 6.47
CA GLU A 112 16.31 -2.32 7.68
C GLU A 112 16.01 -3.85 7.65
N LYS A 113 15.04 -4.29 6.86
CA LYS A 113 14.70 -5.71 6.71
C LYS A 113 15.48 -6.41 5.59
N MET A 114 16.26 -5.68 4.79
CA MET A 114 16.90 -6.21 3.59
C MET A 114 18.24 -6.91 3.81
N PRO A 115 19.06 -6.61 4.84
CA PRO A 115 20.34 -7.29 5.05
C PRO A 115 20.24 -8.80 5.00
N ASP A 116 19.30 -9.39 5.74
CA ASP A 116 19.05 -10.84 5.74
C ASP A 116 18.54 -11.35 4.38
N ARG A 117 17.78 -10.53 3.65
CA ARG A 117 17.26 -10.90 2.32
C ARG A 117 18.38 -10.99 1.30
N PHE A 118 19.36 -10.07 1.34
CA PHE A 118 20.56 -10.13 0.51
C PHE A 118 21.48 -11.32 0.89
N MET A 119 21.46 -11.75 2.15
CA MET A 119 22.19 -12.96 2.57
C MET A 119 21.48 -14.21 2.09
N GLU A 120 20.18 -14.29 2.23
CA GLU A 120 19.38 -15.46 1.83
C GLU A 120 19.36 -15.65 0.30
N HIS A 121 19.27 -14.56 -0.46
CA HIS A 121 19.28 -14.57 -1.93
C HIS A 121 20.27 -13.55 -2.49
N PRO A 122 21.55 -13.93 -2.64
CA PRO A 122 22.62 -13.00 -3.05
C PRO A 122 22.39 -12.33 -4.41
N ALA A 123 21.79 -13.05 -5.35
CA ALA A 123 21.51 -12.56 -6.70
C ALA A 123 20.25 -11.65 -6.74
N THR A 124 20.20 -10.66 -5.86
CA THR A 124 19.07 -9.71 -5.76
C THR A 124 19.49 -8.31 -6.18
N VAL A 125 18.69 -7.68 -7.04
CA VAL A 125 18.68 -6.23 -7.29
C VAL A 125 17.41 -5.67 -6.66
N LEU A 126 17.55 -4.83 -5.65
CA LEU A 126 16.47 -4.06 -5.04
C LEU A 126 16.53 -2.62 -5.53
N VAL A 127 15.42 -2.12 -6.03
CA VAL A 127 15.25 -0.72 -6.44
C VAL A 127 14.16 -0.10 -5.57
N MET A 128 14.46 1.00 -4.91
CA MET A 128 13.45 1.81 -4.21
C MET A 128 13.23 3.11 -4.94
N THR A 129 11.96 3.54 -5.08
CA THR A 129 11.61 4.80 -5.73
C THR A 129 10.43 5.49 -5.06
N ASN A 130 10.43 6.83 -5.08
CA ASN A 130 9.34 7.66 -4.58
C ASN A 130 8.38 8.17 -5.67
N MET A 131 8.53 7.69 -6.90
CA MET A 131 7.78 8.13 -8.08
C MET A 131 6.30 7.70 -8.02
N LYS A 132 5.45 8.29 -8.88
CA LYS A 132 4.03 7.97 -8.99
C LYS A 132 3.82 6.57 -9.61
N TYR A 133 2.60 6.05 -9.54
CA TYR A 133 2.25 4.71 -10.04
C TYR A 133 2.43 4.53 -11.55
N ASP A 134 2.33 5.60 -12.32
CA ASP A 134 2.54 5.61 -13.78
C ASP A 134 3.99 5.92 -14.19
N GLU A 135 4.85 6.27 -13.24
CA GLU A 135 6.27 6.61 -13.42
C GLU A 135 7.19 5.51 -12.84
N ALA A 136 6.84 5.01 -11.67
CA ALA A 136 7.67 4.08 -10.90
C ALA A 136 8.01 2.77 -11.63
N PRO A 137 7.10 2.12 -12.39
CA PRO A 137 7.45 0.94 -13.15
C PRO A 137 8.51 1.18 -14.23
N LEU A 138 8.60 2.41 -14.73
CA LEU A 138 9.57 2.83 -15.74
C LEU A 138 10.80 3.51 -15.16
N LEU A 139 10.83 3.77 -13.86
CA LEU A 139 11.85 4.56 -13.15
C LEU A 139 12.10 5.91 -13.85
N ARG A 140 11.06 6.50 -14.39
CA ARG A 140 11.12 7.73 -15.18
C ARG A 140 9.92 8.63 -14.91
N PRO A 141 10.12 9.90 -14.54
CA PRO A 141 9.05 10.89 -14.46
C PRO A 141 8.37 11.13 -15.80
N ASN A 142 7.07 11.40 -15.77
CA ASN A 142 6.29 11.73 -16.97
C ASN A 142 6.41 13.21 -17.36
N GLU A 143 6.72 14.10 -16.40
CA GLU A 143 6.85 15.53 -16.68
C GLU A 143 8.12 15.81 -17.51
N PRO A 144 7.99 16.59 -18.62
CA PRO A 144 9.15 17.03 -19.39
C PRO A 144 10.16 17.79 -18.52
N GLY A 145 11.44 17.49 -18.68
CA GLY A 145 12.50 18.12 -17.89
C GLY A 145 12.78 17.49 -16.52
N MET A 146 11.82 16.75 -15.94
CA MET A 146 12.05 16.05 -14.67
C MET A 146 12.90 14.78 -14.82
N ALA A 147 12.98 14.21 -16.01
CA ALA A 147 13.82 13.03 -16.27
C ALA A 147 15.32 13.29 -16.04
N GLU A 148 15.79 14.49 -16.30
CA GLU A 148 17.17 14.91 -16.05
C GLU A 148 17.44 15.15 -14.56
N GLN A 149 16.40 15.47 -13.79
CA GLN A 149 16.45 15.74 -12.36
C GLN A 149 16.38 14.45 -11.51
N VAL A 150 16.23 13.28 -12.12
CA VAL A 150 16.21 12.01 -11.39
C VAL A 150 17.49 11.86 -10.60
N VAL A 151 17.36 11.78 -9.29
CA VAL A 151 18.46 11.39 -8.39
C VAL A 151 18.60 9.88 -8.48
N TRP A 152 19.70 9.44 -9.10
CA TRP A 152 20.00 8.02 -9.29
C TRP A 152 21.19 7.65 -8.44
N HIS A 153 21.01 6.75 -7.49
CA HIS A 153 22.05 6.31 -6.57
C HIS A 153 22.16 4.78 -6.59
N GLU A 154 23.35 4.27 -6.84
CA GLU A 154 23.65 2.84 -6.81
C GLU A 154 24.54 2.51 -5.61
N VAL A 155 24.16 1.45 -4.90
CA VAL A 155 24.87 0.95 -3.73
C VAL A 155 25.30 -0.49 -3.97
N GLU A 156 26.60 -0.70 -4.00
CA GLU A 156 27.23 -2.02 -4.07
C GLU A 156 27.55 -2.48 -2.65
N LEU A 157 26.75 -3.36 -2.07
CA LEU A 157 26.97 -3.91 -0.73
C LEU A 157 28.23 -4.79 -0.72
N LYS A 158 29.19 -4.41 0.11
CA LYS A 158 30.47 -5.09 0.30
C LYS A 158 30.43 -5.96 1.55
N GLY A 159 31.15 -7.08 1.50
CA GLY A 159 31.22 -8.01 2.63
C GLY A 159 30.37 -9.27 2.40
N ASN A 160 30.23 -10.06 3.44
CA ASN A 160 29.63 -11.39 3.38
C ASN A 160 28.76 -11.73 4.62
N THR A 161 28.38 -10.71 5.40
CA THR A 161 27.49 -10.88 6.57
C THR A 161 26.35 -9.88 6.53
N ALA A 162 25.22 -10.27 7.12
CA ALA A 162 24.04 -9.37 7.24
C ALA A 162 24.40 -8.09 8.02
N GLY A 163 25.24 -8.18 9.08
CA GLY A 163 25.67 -6.99 9.83
C GLY A 163 26.45 -6.00 8.99
N GLN A 164 27.36 -6.47 8.12
CA GLN A 164 28.08 -5.58 7.21
C GLN A 164 27.17 -4.90 6.18
N PHE A 165 26.10 -5.58 5.75
CA PHE A 165 25.09 -4.99 4.86
C PHE A 165 24.22 -3.99 5.62
N ASP A 166 23.87 -4.29 6.87
CA ASP A 166 23.10 -3.41 7.74
C ASP A 166 23.83 -2.06 7.99
N ASP A 167 25.11 -2.12 8.33
CA ASP A 167 25.95 -0.92 8.49
C ASP A 167 25.92 -0.02 7.24
N GLN A 168 26.04 -0.61 6.05
CA GLN A 168 26.03 0.12 4.78
C GLN A 168 24.66 0.68 4.43
N ILE A 169 23.58 -0.07 4.70
CA ILE A 169 22.19 0.38 4.50
C ILE A 169 21.86 1.50 5.49
N THR A 170 22.26 1.36 6.74
CA THR A 170 22.08 2.40 7.77
C THR A 170 22.82 3.70 7.39
N ALA A 171 23.98 3.60 6.76
CA ALA A 171 24.73 4.76 6.27
C ALA A 171 24.00 5.54 5.15
N LEU A 172 22.91 5.02 4.57
CA LEU A 172 22.09 5.74 3.59
C LEU A 172 21.14 6.78 4.21
N GLN A 173 21.02 6.88 5.53
CA GLN A 173 20.09 7.82 6.19
C GLN A 173 20.25 9.28 5.73
N PRO A 174 21.46 9.86 5.58
CA PRO A 174 21.62 11.23 5.06
C PRO A 174 21.09 11.37 3.63
N PHE A 175 21.39 10.39 2.75
CA PHE A 175 20.89 10.38 1.37
C PHE A 175 19.36 10.34 1.31
N LEU A 176 18.74 9.45 2.10
CA LEU A 176 17.28 9.33 2.18
C LEU A 176 16.65 10.62 2.71
N SER A 177 17.18 11.20 3.78
CA SER A 177 16.67 12.45 4.37
C SER A 177 16.72 13.64 3.41
N GLU A 178 17.71 13.68 2.53
CA GLU A 178 17.83 14.74 1.53
C GLU A 178 16.90 14.52 0.33
N ASN A 179 16.78 13.28 -0.15
CA ASN A 179 16.19 13.00 -1.47
C ASN A 179 14.79 12.35 -1.42
N TRP A 180 14.31 11.93 -0.24
CA TRP A 180 12.97 11.31 -0.06
C TRP A 180 11.94 12.28 0.52
N ARG A 181 12.10 13.58 0.28
CA ARG A 181 11.15 14.58 0.73
C ARG A 181 9.88 14.53 -0.09
N ALA A 182 8.76 14.67 0.60
CA ALA A 182 7.44 14.77 -0.03
C ALA A 182 6.78 16.09 0.33
N ARG A 183 6.02 16.64 -0.62
CA ARG A 183 5.14 17.81 -0.44
C ARG A 183 3.70 17.41 -0.70
N ILE A 184 2.77 18.15 -0.15
CA ILE A 184 1.34 17.93 -0.39
C ILE A 184 0.94 18.66 -1.67
N SER A 185 0.24 17.95 -2.55
CA SER A 185 -0.35 18.53 -3.75
C SER A 185 -1.50 19.46 -3.37
N SER A 186 -1.41 20.75 -3.75
CA SER A 186 -2.50 21.71 -3.56
C SER A 186 -3.79 21.37 -4.33
N LYS A 187 -3.69 20.52 -5.37
CA LYS A 187 -4.83 20.11 -6.20
C LYS A 187 -5.56 18.88 -5.65
N SER A 188 -4.83 17.91 -5.08
CA SER A 188 -5.40 16.61 -4.71
C SER A 188 -5.26 16.28 -3.24
N GLY A 189 -4.48 17.03 -2.46
CA GLY A 189 -4.13 16.70 -1.08
C GLY A 189 -3.28 15.44 -0.93
N ASN A 190 -2.80 14.84 -2.03
CA ASN A 190 -1.97 13.64 -1.99
C ASN A 190 -0.48 14.02 -1.86
N PRO A 191 0.33 13.17 -1.20
CA PRO A 191 1.77 13.36 -1.17
C PRO A 191 2.37 13.20 -2.57
N MET A 192 3.32 14.06 -2.87
CA MET A 192 4.10 14.05 -4.10
C MET A 192 5.59 14.21 -3.73
N TYR A 193 6.46 13.51 -4.41
CA TYR A 193 7.89 13.69 -4.23
C TYR A 193 8.32 15.12 -4.62
N GLU A 194 9.34 15.65 -3.95
CA GLU A 194 10.01 16.89 -4.36
C GLU A 194 11.04 16.62 -5.46
N LYS A 195 11.83 15.54 -5.29
CA LYS A 195 12.82 15.08 -6.27
C LYS A 195 12.48 13.63 -6.66
N PRO A 196 12.37 13.29 -7.95
CA PRO A 196 12.23 11.89 -8.35
C PRO A 196 13.51 11.14 -8.03
N THR A 197 13.41 10.10 -7.23
CA THR A 197 14.59 9.38 -6.70
C THR A 197 14.51 7.89 -7.00
N VAL A 198 15.63 7.32 -7.42
CA VAL A 198 15.87 5.90 -7.65
C VAL A 198 17.09 5.48 -6.86
N LEU A 199 16.92 4.54 -5.93
CA LEU A 199 17.98 3.92 -5.16
C LEU A 199 18.10 2.45 -5.58
N VAL A 200 19.23 2.05 -6.12
CA VAL A 200 19.52 0.68 -6.58
C VAL A 200 20.51 0.04 -5.62
N ILE A 201 20.16 -1.11 -5.05
CA ILE A 201 21.01 -1.83 -4.09
C ILE A 201 21.21 -3.27 -4.55
N TYR A 202 22.44 -3.73 -4.55
CA TYR A 202 22.81 -5.10 -4.87
C TYR A 202 24.16 -5.47 -4.25
N ARG A 203 24.46 -6.76 -4.17
CA ARG A 203 25.75 -7.22 -3.65
C ARG A 203 26.86 -7.07 -4.68
N GLN A 204 28.04 -6.59 -4.24
CA GLN A 204 29.21 -6.40 -5.09
C GLN A 204 29.72 -7.71 -5.69
N ASP A 205 29.73 -8.78 -4.93
CA ASP A 205 30.20 -10.11 -5.37
C ASP A 205 29.29 -10.74 -6.45
N CYS A 206 28.03 -10.30 -6.55
CA CYS A 206 27.09 -10.71 -7.59
C CYS A 206 27.03 -9.74 -8.79
N LYS A 207 27.81 -8.65 -8.80
CA LYS A 207 27.73 -7.59 -9.80
C LYS A 207 27.78 -8.08 -11.24
N PHE A 208 28.67 -9.02 -11.55
CA PHE A 208 28.81 -9.59 -12.89
C PHE A 208 27.56 -10.37 -13.32
N LEU A 209 27.05 -11.22 -12.43
CA LEU A 209 25.82 -11.99 -12.66
C LEU A 209 24.60 -11.08 -12.90
N LEU A 210 24.57 -9.95 -12.20
CA LEU A 210 23.47 -9.00 -12.21
C LEU A 210 23.56 -7.94 -13.31
N ASP A 211 24.58 -7.94 -14.18
CA ASP A 211 24.76 -6.87 -15.19
C ASP A 211 23.58 -6.75 -16.17
N GLY A 212 23.00 -7.88 -16.57
CA GLY A 212 21.80 -7.93 -17.41
C GLY A 212 20.48 -7.69 -16.65
N VAL A 213 20.52 -7.62 -15.32
CA VAL A 213 19.34 -7.49 -14.44
C VAL A 213 19.21 -6.06 -13.91
N ARG A 214 20.35 -5.41 -13.58
CA ARG A 214 20.37 -4.06 -13.02
C ARG A 214 19.74 -3.05 -13.98
N PRO A 215 18.89 -2.14 -13.49
CA PRO A 215 18.33 -1.09 -14.31
C PRO A 215 19.43 -0.08 -14.70
N LYS A 216 19.33 0.47 -15.90
CA LYS A 216 20.25 1.51 -16.38
C LYS A 216 19.52 2.84 -16.49
N ARG A 217 20.12 3.90 -15.94
CA ARG A 217 19.57 5.25 -16.05
C ARG A 217 19.27 5.59 -17.51
N GLY A 218 18.09 6.16 -17.78
CA GLY A 218 17.69 6.56 -19.12
C GLY A 218 17.20 5.43 -20.03
N THR A 219 17.14 4.19 -19.53
CA THR A 219 16.58 3.04 -20.26
C THR A 219 15.30 2.55 -19.57
N PRO A 220 14.16 3.22 -19.76
CA PRO A 220 12.91 2.85 -19.09
C PRO A 220 12.43 1.49 -19.58
N ARG A 221 12.17 0.59 -18.63
CA ARG A 221 11.67 -0.74 -18.92
C ARG A 221 10.73 -1.20 -17.82
N ALA A 222 9.45 -1.36 -18.16
CA ALA A 222 8.47 -1.99 -17.30
C ALA A 222 8.10 -3.36 -17.90
N ASN A 223 8.44 -4.42 -17.18
CA ASN A 223 8.24 -5.79 -17.63
C ASN A 223 8.23 -6.73 -16.43
N PHE A 224 7.21 -6.59 -15.57
CA PHE A 224 7.09 -7.32 -14.31
C PHE A 224 6.29 -8.62 -14.48
N ASP A 225 6.77 -9.68 -13.85
CA ASP A 225 6.08 -10.97 -13.78
C ASP A 225 4.97 -10.94 -12.74
N LEU A 226 5.21 -10.20 -11.63
CA LEU A 226 4.20 -9.96 -10.59
C LEU A 226 4.23 -8.51 -10.13
N ILE A 227 3.05 -7.90 -10.04
CA ILE A 227 2.85 -6.59 -9.41
C ILE A 227 1.94 -6.76 -8.21
N LEU A 228 2.40 -6.31 -7.06
CA LEU A 228 1.61 -6.20 -5.83
C LEU A 228 1.12 -4.76 -5.65
N ALA A 229 -0.18 -4.58 -5.45
CA ALA A 229 -0.79 -3.30 -5.12
C ALA A 229 -1.73 -3.48 -3.90
N SER A 230 -1.13 -3.50 -2.70
CA SER A 230 -1.88 -3.60 -1.45
C SER A 230 -2.17 -2.22 -0.90
N GLN A 231 -3.46 -1.92 -0.64
CA GLN A 231 -3.95 -0.63 -0.16
C GLN A 231 -3.39 0.57 -0.94
N PRO A 232 -3.36 0.54 -2.30
CA PRO A 232 -2.60 1.51 -3.10
C PRO A 232 -3.30 2.86 -3.22
N TYR A 233 -4.52 2.98 -2.74
CA TYR A 233 -5.36 4.18 -2.86
C TYR A 233 -6.22 4.38 -1.60
N ARG A 234 -6.72 5.59 -1.41
CA ARG A 234 -7.68 5.86 -0.35
C ARG A 234 -9.00 5.12 -0.58
N ALA A 235 -9.58 4.57 0.48
CA ALA A 235 -10.83 3.81 0.41
C ALA A 235 -11.95 4.60 -0.28
N ARG A 236 -12.11 5.89 0.08
CA ARG A 236 -13.13 6.80 -0.46
C ARG A 236 -12.84 7.34 -1.86
N ALA A 237 -11.69 7.02 -2.47
CA ALA A 237 -11.43 7.44 -3.85
C ALA A 237 -12.43 6.78 -4.80
N SER A 238 -12.86 7.52 -5.85
CA SER A 238 -13.79 6.97 -6.83
C SER A 238 -13.20 5.77 -7.57
N VAL A 239 -14.05 4.84 -7.99
CA VAL A 239 -13.66 3.68 -8.81
C VAL A 239 -12.87 4.11 -10.04
N ASP A 240 -13.33 5.16 -10.71
CA ASP A 240 -12.68 5.74 -11.90
C ASP A 240 -11.25 6.25 -11.60
N PHE A 241 -11.06 6.92 -10.48
CA PHE A 241 -9.72 7.36 -10.03
C PHE A 241 -8.81 6.17 -9.75
N LYS A 242 -9.29 5.18 -8.98
CA LYS A 242 -8.54 3.96 -8.64
C LYS A 242 -8.08 3.25 -9.92
N ALA A 243 -8.99 3.04 -10.86
CA ALA A 243 -8.71 2.37 -12.13
C ALA A 243 -7.72 3.17 -13.00
N LYS A 244 -7.99 4.45 -13.27
CA LYS A 244 -7.22 5.26 -14.23
C LYS A 244 -5.86 5.70 -13.71
N ARG A 245 -5.74 5.97 -12.39
CA ARG A 245 -4.53 6.54 -11.81
C ARG A 245 -3.62 5.53 -11.15
N VAL A 246 -4.13 4.32 -10.85
CA VAL A 246 -3.36 3.30 -10.15
C VAL A 246 -3.35 1.99 -10.93
N ILE A 247 -4.50 1.32 -11.11
CA ILE A 247 -4.53 -0.07 -11.56
C ILE A 247 -4.13 -0.20 -13.04
N ALA A 248 -4.71 0.60 -13.93
CA ALA A 248 -4.39 0.54 -15.35
C ALA A 248 -2.93 0.93 -15.67
N PRO A 249 -2.33 1.97 -15.08
CA PRO A 249 -0.90 2.24 -15.21
C PRO A 249 -0.01 1.08 -14.77
N LEU A 250 -0.32 0.46 -13.64
CA LEU A 250 0.42 -0.70 -13.15
C LEU A 250 0.26 -1.91 -14.06
N ALA A 251 -0.95 -2.21 -14.53
CA ALA A 251 -1.20 -3.31 -15.44
C ALA A 251 -0.39 -3.21 -16.75
N ARG A 252 -0.18 -1.99 -17.27
CA ARG A 252 0.69 -1.76 -18.44
C ARG A 252 2.15 -2.13 -18.19
N GLY A 253 2.56 -2.20 -16.92
CA GLY A 253 3.91 -2.63 -16.52
C GLY A 253 4.14 -4.13 -16.55
N LEU A 254 3.11 -4.94 -16.78
CA LEU A 254 3.23 -6.39 -16.78
C LEU A 254 3.94 -6.94 -18.03
N ASN A 255 4.72 -8.00 -17.84
CA ASN A 255 5.16 -8.89 -18.91
C ASN A 255 3.97 -9.68 -19.50
N PRO A 256 4.06 -10.18 -20.74
CA PRO A 256 3.19 -11.27 -21.17
C PRO A 256 3.25 -12.44 -20.17
N GLY A 257 2.07 -12.92 -19.74
CA GLY A 257 1.95 -13.92 -18.65
C GLY A 257 2.11 -13.35 -17.24
N GLY A 258 2.43 -12.06 -17.09
CA GLY A 258 2.55 -11.40 -15.79
C GLY A 258 1.18 -11.11 -15.15
N ARG A 259 1.18 -10.97 -13.83
CA ARG A 259 -0.03 -10.79 -13.02
C ARG A 259 0.08 -9.60 -12.07
N LEU A 260 -0.99 -8.83 -11.96
CA LEU A 260 -1.16 -7.79 -10.94
C LEU A 260 -2.19 -8.29 -9.94
N ILE A 261 -1.83 -8.31 -8.67
CA ILE A 261 -2.75 -8.53 -7.57
C ILE A 261 -3.04 -7.19 -6.89
N GLY A 262 -4.30 -6.77 -6.93
CA GLY A 262 -4.81 -5.64 -6.16
C GLY A 262 -5.50 -6.13 -4.89
N ILE A 263 -5.23 -5.49 -3.76
CA ILE A 263 -5.82 -5.80 -2.46
C ILE A 263 -6.29 -4.50 -1.82
N HIS A 264 -7.52 -4.49 -1.30
CA HIS A 264 -8.05 -3.35 -0.58
C HIS A 264 -9.11 -3.78 0.44
N SER A 265 -9.32 -2.96 1.47
CA SER A 265 -10.32 -3.24 2.49
C SER A 265 -11.73 -3.12 1.92
N CYS A 266 -12.61 -4.02 2.30
CA CYS A 266 -14.00 -4.11 1.81
C CYS A 266 -15.07 -3.96 2.92
N GLY A 267 -14.69 -3.97 4.20
CA GLY A 267 -15.62 -3.85 5.32
C GLY A 267 -16.45 -5.11 5.54
N ASN A 268 -17.70 -4.94 6.02
CA ASN A 268 -18.58 -6.02 6.47
C ASN A 268 -17.97 -6.87 7.60
N ASP A 269 -17.35 -6.19 8.56
CA ASP A 269 -16.61 -6.77 9.66
C ASP A 269 -16.85 -6.01 10.97
N PRO A 270 -16.49 -6.58 12.11
CA PRO A 270 -16.65 -5.92 13.42
C PRO A 270 -15.90 -4.59 13.52
N ALA A 271 -14.81 -4.40 12.77
CA ALA A 271 -14.07 -3.15 12.78
C ALA A 271 -14.89 -2.00 12.15
N LEU A 272 -15.55 -2.25 11.03
CA LEU A 272 -16.46 -1.28 10.43
C LEU A 272 -17.66 -1.04 11.36
N GLU A 273 -18.14 -2.05 12.08
CA GLU A 273 -19.22 -1.91 13.05
C GLU A 273 -18.86 -0.96 14.19
N ILE A 274 -17.63 -1.02 14.73
CA ILE A 274 -17.14 -0.04 15.71
C ILE A 274 -17.27 1.38 15.15
N VAL A 275 -16.84 1.60 13.92
CA VAL A 275 -16.90 2.91 13.26
C VAL A 275 -18.33 3.38 13.09
N GLN A 276 -19.23 2.50 12.66
CA GLN A 276 -20.64 2.83 12.43
C GLN A 276 -21.44 3.06 13.71
N ARG A 277 -21.05 2.50 14.85
CA ARG A 277 -21.65 2.83 16.14
C ARG A 277 -21.35 4.27 16.57
N VAL A 278 -20.22 4.81 16.15
CA VAL A 278 -19.86 6.22 16.40
C VAL A 278 -20.40 7.13 15.29
N TRP A 279 -20.33 6.69 14.05
CA TRP A 279 -20.80 7.42 12.86
C TRP A 279 -21.70 6.53 12.00
N PRO A 280 -23.03 6.47 12.27
CA PRO A 280 -23.94 5.50 11.65
C PRO A 280 -24.02 5.52 10.12
N GLN A 281 -23.67 6.65 9.48
CA GLN A 281 -23.69 6.79 8.02
C GLN A 281 -22.33 6.53 7.38
N GLU A 282 -21.33 6.17 8.17
CA GLU A 282 -19.95 6.01 7.65
C GLU A 282 -19.83 4.69 6.87
N ASN A 283 -19.44 4.80 5.63
CA ASN A 283 -19.05 3.68 4.78
C ASN A 283 -17.94 4.09 3.82
N PRO A 284 -16.66 3.89 4.16
CA PRO A 284 -15.56 4.23 3.30
C PRO A 284 -15.36 3.25 2.13
N PHE A 285 -15.90 2.03 2.22
CA PHE A 285 -15.64 0.93 1.30
C PHE A 285 -16.74 0.83 0.23
N GLN A 286 -16.82 1.82 -0.65
CA GLN A 286 -17.88 1.94 -1.66
C GLN A 286 -17.55 1.24 -2.99
N SER A 287 -16.38 0.63 -3.12
CA SER A 287 -15.93 0.02 -4.37
C SER A 287 -15.59 -1.45 -4.13
N ASP A 288 -16.21 -2.34 -4.86
CA ASP A 288 -15.88 -3.76 -4.84
C ASP A 288 -14.91 -4.15 -5.99
N ARG A 289 -14.34 -5.36 -5.89
CA ARG A 289 -13.42 -5.91 -6.88
C ARG A 289 -13.99 -5.98 -8.29
N TYR A 290 -15.30 -6.24 -8.44
CA TYR A 290 -15.95 -6.33 -9.75
C TYR A 290 -16.04 -4.98 -10.45
N GLN A 291 -16.40 -3.94 -9.68
CA GLN A 291 -16.48 -2.57 -10.18
C GLN A 291 -15.07 -2.08 -10.57
N LEU A 292 -14.04 -2.40 -9.77
CA LEU A 292 -12.66 -2.03 -10.06
C LEU A 292 -12.12 -2.72 -11.30
N LEU A 293 -12.37 -4.01 -11.50
CA LEU A 293 -11.97 -4.73 -12.70
C LEU A 293 -12.65 -4.16 -13.94
N LYS A 294 -13.97 -3.92 -13.90
CA LYS A 294 -14.72 -3.31 -15.00
C LYS A 294 -14.22 -1.91 -15.35
N ALA A 295 -13.96 -1.09 -14.35
CA ALA A 295 -13.40 0.26 -14.57
C ALA A 295 -11.97 0.21 -15.11
N THR A 296 -11.17 -0.77 -14.69
CA THR A 296 -9.81 -0.97 -15.20
C THR A 296 -9.82 -1.41 -16.64
N GLU A 297 -10.70 -2.33 -17.03
CA GLU A 297 -10.92 -2.72 -18.42
C GLU A 297 -11.25 -1.50 -19.28
N ALA A 298 -12.19 -0.68 -18.84
CA ALA A 298 -12.54 0.57 -19.54
C ALA A 298 -11.36 1.55 -19.61
N ALA A 299 -10.55 1.67 -18.57
CA ALA A 299 -9.39 2.56 -18.52
C ALA A 299 -8.22 2.09 -19.41
N LEU A 300 -8.11 0.79 -19.66
CA LEU A 300 -7.14 0.22 -20.62
C LEU A 300 -7.57 0.41 -22.06
N GLY A 301 -8.87 0.59 -22.33
CA GLY A 301 -9.40 0.84 -23.67
C GLY A 301 -9.03 -0.27 -24.66
N GLY A 302 -8.47 0.09 -25.82
CA GLY A 302 -8.08 -0.89 -26.83
C GLY A 302 -7.03 -1.91 -26.37
N GLN A 303 -6.26 -1.61 -25.33
CA GLN A 303 -5.29 -2.54 -24.74
C GLN A 303 -5.95 -3.63 -23.86
N ALA A 304 -7.21 -3.44 -23.44
CA ALA A 304 -7.90 -4.39 -22.57
C ALA A 304 -7.95 -5.82 -23.13
N ARG A 305 -7.96 -5.96 -24.46
CA ARG A 305 -7.92 -7.26 -25.15
C ARG A 305 -6.70 -8.11 -24.80
N ASP A 306 -5.61 -7.48 -24.40
CA ASP A 306 -4.35 -8.13 -24.03
C ASP A 306 -4.33 -8.61 -22.57
N PHE A 307 -5.43 -8.38 -21.83
CA PHE A 307 -5.54 -8.71 -20.42
C PHE A 307 -6.72 -9.65 -20.13
N GLN A 308 -6.65 -10.30 -18.98
CA GLN A 308 -7.73 -11.01 -18.32
C GLN A 308 -8.02 -10.33 -16.99
N PHE A 309 -9.29 -10.17 -16.64
CA PHE A 309 -9.77 -9.53 -15.43
C PHE A 309 -10.42 -10.62 -14.57
N LEU A 310 -9.72 -11.07 -13.50
CA LEU A 310 -10.10 -12.25 -12.74
C LEU A 310 -10.60 -11.83 -11.36
N ALA A 311 -11.93 -11.93 -11.17
CA ALA A 311 -12.56 -11.93 -9.86
C ALA A 311 -12.81 -13.39 -9.48
N TYR A 312 -11.98 -13.94 -8.61
CA TYR A 312 -12.22 -15.27 -8.08
C TYR A 312 -13.44 -15.27 -7.16
N ASP A 313 -13.89 -16.47 -6.76
CA ASP A 313 -14.89 -16.63 -5.72
C ASP A 313 -14.47 -16.00 -4.37
N ASP A 314 -15.41 -15.92 -3.44
CA ASP A 314 -15.14 -15.30 -2.14
C ASP A 314 -14.10 -16.05 -1.33
N GLU A 315 -14.02 -17.37 -1.43
CA GLU A 315 -13.04 -18.19 -0.72
C GLU A 315 -11.60 -17.80 -1.08
N ARG A 316 -11.35 -17.50 -2.36
CA ARG A 316 -10.02 -17.10 -2.85
C ARG A 316 -9.79 -15.58 -2.83
N SER A 317 -10.87 -14.80 -2.83
CA SER A 317 -10.79 -13.34 -2.94
C SER A 317 -10.89 -12.60 -1.62
N LEU A 318 -11.59 -13.13 -0.62
CA LEU A 318 -11.74 -12.50 0.68
C LEU A 318 -10.60 -12.93 1.62
N LEU A 319 -9.97 -11.94 2.23
CA LEU A 319 -8.81 -12.10 3.08
C LEU A 319 -9.17 -11.62 4.49
N ARG A 320 -9.43 -12.56 5.38
CA ARG A 320 -9.65 -12.26 6.79
C ARG A 320 -8.31 -12.11 7.50
N TYR A 321 -8.17 -11.04 8.26
CA TYR A 321 -7.08 -10.89 9.21
C TYR A 321 -7.60 -10.40 10.56
N ASP A 322 -6.89 -10.76 11.62
CA ASP A 322 -7.37 -10.58 12.98
C ASP A 322 -6.45 -9.61 13.75
N MET A 323 -7.03 -8.90 14.71
CA MET A 323 -6.27 -8.22 15.74
C MET A 323 -5.79 -9.24 16.78
N HIS A 324 -4.50 -9.21 17.09
CA HIS A 324 -3.91 -10.05 18.12
C HIS A 324 -4.38 -9.61 19.51
N THR A 325 -5.05 -10.50 20.22
CA THR A 325 -5.47 -10.29 21.61
C THR A 325 -5.19 -11.54 22.42
N LEU A 326 -4.93 -11.36 23.70
CA LEU A 326 -4.87 -12.50 24.61
C LEU A 326 -6.28 -13.04 24.84
N PRO A 327 -6.48 -14.37 24.86
CA PRO A 327 -7.81 -14.96 25.09
C PRO A 327 -8.51 -14.50 26.38
N THR A 328 -7.73 -14.10 27.38
CA THR A 328 -8.23 -13.58 28.67
C THR A 328 -8.69 -12.14 28.64
N GLU A 329 -8.37 -11.38 27.57
CA GLU A 329 -8.69 -9.94 27.49
C GLU A 329 -10.08 -9.65 26.93
N ILE A 330 -10.64 -10.55 26.12
CA ILE A 330 -11.95 -10.37 25.48
C ILE A 330 -12.94 -11.50 25.80
N GLY A 331 -12.50 -12.55 26.49
CA GLY A 331 -13.35 -13.72 26.77
C GLY A 331 -14.60 -13.39 27.61
N THR A 332 -15.66 -14.22 27.47
CA THR A 332 -16.93 -14.09 28.21
C THR A 332 -16.81 -14.09 29.73
N SER A 333 -15.68 -14.58 30.27
CA SER A 333 -15.32 -14.55 31.68
C SER A 333 -14.57 -13.28 32.10
N ALA A 334 -14.17 -12.41 31.17
CA ALA A 334 -13.50 -11.17 31.53
C ALA A 334 -14.50 -10.16 32.10
N SER A 335 -14.30 -9.77 33.34
CA SER A 335 -15.13 -8.73 33.99
C SER A 335 -14.95 -7.35 33.34
N SER A 336 -13.82 -7.11 32.69
CA SER A 336 -13.55 -5.88 31.93
C SER A 336 -12.53 -6.15 30.82
N ILE A 337 -12.74 -5.51 29.67
CA ILE A 337 -11.73 -5.47 28.58
C ILE A 337 -10.68 -4.43 28.97
N GLY A 338 -9.41 -4.78 28.84
CA GLY A 338 -8.30 -3.88 29.19
C GLY A 338 -8.29 -2.61 28.31
N THR A 339 -7.89 -1.48 28.91
CA THR A 339 -7.84 -0.19 28.21
C THR A 339 -6.93 -0.23 26.97
N SER A 340 -5.79 -0.92 27.05
CA SER A 340 -4.86 -1.07 25.93
C SER A 340 -5.50 -1.81 24.74
N THR A 341 -6.28 -2.86 25.03
CA THR A 341 -7.02 -3.63 24.00
C THR A 341 -8.10 -2.77 23.36
N LEU A 342 -8.86 -1.99 24.15
CA LEU A 342 -9.84 -1.05 23.60
C LEU A 342 -9.21 0.00 22.69
N LEU A 343 -8.09 0.59 23.12
CA LEU A 343 -7.37 1.59 22.33
C LEU A 343 -6.78 1.00 21.05
N ALA A 344 -6.22 -0.21 21.11
CA ALA A 344 -5.69 -0.91 19.94
C ALA A 344 -6.81 -1.23 18.93
N ALA A 345 -7.96 -1.71 19.41
CA ALA A 345 -9.12 -2.03 18.57
C ALA A 345 -9.70 -0.77 17.91
N TRP A 346 -9.89 0.30 18.67
CA TRP A 346 -10.32 1.59 18.15
C TRP A 346 -9.34 2.15 17.11
N ASN A 347 -8.04 2.11 17.42
CA ASN A 347 -7.02 2.56 16.48
C ASN A 347 -7.05 1.75 15.18
N ALA A 348 -7.13 0.42 15.26
CA ALA A 348 -7.15 -0.44 14.09
C ALA A 348 -8.40 -0.18 13.23
N ALA A 349 -9.60 -0.13 13.84
CA ALA A 349 -10.87 0.11 13.15
C ALA A 349 -10.86 1.46 12.42
N THR A 350 -10.48 2.53 13.11
CA THR A 350 -10.48 3.89 12.55
C THR A 350 -9.35 4.11 11.53
N TYR A 351 -8.20 3.42 11.68
CA TYR A 351 -7.11 3.46 10.72
C TYR A 351 -7.54 2.81 9.39
N VAL A 352 -8.10 1.61 9.42
CA VAL A 352 -8.56 0.90 8.22
C VAL A 352 -9.71 1.66 7.54
N ALA A 353 -10.64 2.20 8.31
CA ALA A 353 -11.72 3.05 7.79
C ALA A 353 -11.27 4.45 7.36
N GLN A 354 -10.01 4.81 7.58
CA GLN A 354 -9.40 6.08 7.20
C GLN A 354 -10.19 7.28 7.73
N ILE A 355 -10.51 7.26 9.04
CA ILE A 355 -11.21 8.35 9.70
C ILE A 355 -10.25 9.50 9.98
N GLU A 356 -10.68 10.70 9.63
CA GLU A 356 -9.88 11.93 9.74
C GLU A 356 -9.63 12.32 11.21
N ASP A 357 -8.45 12.90 11.50
CA ASP A 357 -7.99 13.18 12.85
C ASP A 357 -8.90 14.12 13.65
N HIS A 358 -9.51 15.12 13.00
CA HIS A 358 -10.44 16.02 13.68
C HIS A 358 -11.69 15.28 14.18
N ARG A 359 -12.23 14.34 13.38
CA ARG A 359 -13.37 13.51 13.78
C ARG A 359 -13.02 12.56 14.94
N LEU A 360 -11.80 12.03 14.92
CA LEU A 360 -11.30 11.20 16.02
C LEU A 360 -11.18 12.01 17.31
N ALA A 361 -10.67 13.24 17.25
CA ALA A 361 -10.56 14.12 18.42
C ALA A 361 -11.94 14.42 19.04
N ASP A 362 -12.95 14.67 18.21
CA ASP A 362 -14.32 14.90 18.65
C ASP A 362 -14.92 13.66 19.36
N ALA A 363 -14.76 12.47 18.75
CA ALA A 363 -15.25 11.22 19.33
C ALA A 363 -14.54 10.85 20.65
N MET A 364 -13.23 11.10 20.72
CA MET A 364 -12.44 10.88 21.95
C MET A 364 -12.85 11.84 23.07
N SER A 365 -13.12 13.09 22.75
CA SER A 365 -13.59 14.09 23.72
C SER A 365 -14.98 13.73 24.29
N ALA A 366 -15.84 13.13 23.48
CA ALA A 366 -17.17 12.68 23.89
C ALA A 366 -17.16 11.31 24.58
N ASN A 367 -16.05 10.58 24.61
CA ASN A 367 -15.91 9.21 25.13
C ASN A 367 -16.81 8.15 24.47
N THR A 368 -17.49 8.47 23.38
CA THR A 368 -18.44 7.56 22.69
C THR A 368 -17.75 6.32 22.12
N TYR A 369 -16.48 6.44 21.75
CA TYR A 369 -15.69 5.37 21.17
C TYR A 369 -15.44 4.20 22.12
N ILE A 370 -15.35 4.45 23.45
CA ILE A 370 -15.04 3.42 24.44
C ILE A 370 -16.17 2.39 24.50
N GLU A 371 -17.42 2.86 24.61
CA GLU A 371 -18.60 2.00 24.69
C GLU A 371 -18.80 1.26 23.37
N ALA A 372 -18.77 1.96 22.23
CA ALA A 372 -18.88 1.37 20.92
C ALA A 372 -17.87 0.23 20.69
N THR A 373 -16.59 0.47 21.03
CA THR A 373 -15.54 -0.54 20.89
C THR A 373 -15.74 -1.72 21.85
N ARG A 374 -16.07 -1.44 23.10
CA ARG A 374 -16.31 -2.49 24.12
C ARG A 374 -17.45 -3.41 23.75
N ASP A 375 -18.55 -2.85 23.28
CA ASP A 375 -19.75 -3.61 22.97
C ASP A 375 -19.52 -4.53 21.77
N VAL A 376 -18.87 -4.03 20.69
CA VAL A 376 -18.51 -4.86 19.54
C VAL A 376 -17.54 -5.98 19.93
N LEU A 377 -16.52 -5.69 20.71
CA LEU A 377 -15.59 -6.71 21.18
C LEU A 377 -16.27 -7.79 22.03
N ARG A 378 -17.28 -7.43 22.85
CA ARG A 378 -18.06 -8.39 23.64
C ARG A 378 -18.97 -9.23 22.78
N GLU A 379 -19.64 -8.64 21.81
CA GLU A 379 -20.57 -9.33 20.90
C GLU A 379 -19.84 -10.36 20.03
N HIS A 380 -18.68 -10.02 19.53
CA HIS A 380 -17.92 -10.87 18.60
C HIS A 380 -16.83 -11.72 19.25
N GLY A 381 -16.42 -11.40 20.49
CA GLY A 381 -15.33 -12.10 21.18
C GLY A 381 -13.94 -11.90 20.56
N ALA A 382 -13.82 -11.14 19.48
CA ALA A 382 -12.58 -10.82 18.77
C ALA A 382 -12.78 -9.61 17.85
N LEU A 383 -11.70 -9.07 17.30
CA LEU A 383 -11.75 -8.08 16.24
C LEU A 383 -11.05 -8.64 14.99
N TRP A 384 -11.73 -8.58 13.86
CA TRP A 384 -11.16 -8.92 12.56
C TRP A 384 -11.62 -7.95 11.49
N PHE A 385 -10.98 -8.07 10.32
CA PHE A 385 -11.18 -7.23 9.16
C PHE A 385 -11.29 -8.09 7.90
N TRP A 386 -11.93 -7.55 6.88
CA TRP A 386 -11.94 -8.12 5.55
C TRP A 386 -11.27 -7.21 4.54
N ASP A 387 -10.26 -7.75 3.87
CA ASP A 387 -9.79 -7.24 2.60
C ASP A 387 -10.36 -8.11 1.47
N GLU A 388 -10.43 -7.57 0.28
CA GLU A 388 -10.68 -8.35 -0.93
C GLU A 388 -9.56 -8.14 -1.96
N CYS A 389 -9.33 -9.17 -2.78
CA CYS A 389 -8.34 -9.12 -3.85
C CYS A 389 -8.96 -9.39 -5.22
N TYR A 390 -8.29 -8.88 -6.25
CA TYR A 390 -8.60 -9.09 -7.65
C TYR A 390 -7.31 -9.19 -8.45
N ILE A 391 -7.38 -9.84 -9.63
CA ILE A 391 -6.22 -10.05 -10.50
C ILE A 391 -6.47 -9.41 -11.86
N VAL A 392 -5.44 -8.71 -12.36
CA VAL A 392 -5.31 -8.35 -13.77
C VAL A 392 -4.12 -9.11 -14.34
N ALA A 393 -4.34 -10.05 -15.24
CA ALA A 393 -3.29 -10.85 -15.84
C ALA A 393 -3.08 -10.46 -17.29
N ARG A 394 -1.84 -10.24 -17.71
CA ARG A 394 -1.51 -10.02 -19.11
C ARG A 394 -1.43 -11.37 -19.83
N LYS A 395 -2.15 -11.50 -20.93
CA LYS A 395 -2.13 -12.71 -21.76
C LYS A 395 -0.72 -12.98 -22.27
N LEU A 396 -0.39 -14.25 -22.48
CA LEU A 396 0.78 -14.63 -23.23
C LEU A 396 0.63 -14.13 -24.69
N GLU A 397 1.71 -13.67 -25.28
CA GLU A 397 1.72 -13.39 -26.72
C GLU A 397 1.44 -14.71 -27.46
N ALA A 398 0.49 -14.70 -28.40
CA ALA A 398 0.30 -15.84 -29.25
C ALA A 398 1.64 -16.08 -29.98
N VAL A 399 2.20 -17.27 -29.84
CA VAL A 399 3.34 -17.70 -30.65
C VAL A 399 2.80 -17.71 -32.08
N GLY A 400 3.23 -16.72 -32.86
CA GLY A 400 2.87 -16.68 -34.27
C GLY A 400 3.35 -17.97 -34.93
N ASP A 401 2.42 -18.67 -35.58
CA ASP A 401 2.70 -19.83 -36.42
C ASP A 401 3.62 -19.46 -37.59
#